data_335ea6029075a67b73912aa24f70a3bf
#
_entry.id   335ea6029075a67b73912aa24f70a3bf
#
_cell.length_a   1.000
_cell.length_b   1.000
_cell.length_c   1.000
_cell.angle_alpha   90.00
_cell.angle_beta   90.00
_cell.angle_gamma   90.00
#
_symmetry.space_group_name_H-M   'P 1'
#
loop_
_entity.id
_entity.type
_entity.pdbx_description
1 polymer ?
#
loop_
_entity_poly.entity_id
_entity_poly.type
_entity_poly.pdbx_seq_one_letter_code
_entity_poly.pdbx_strand_id
1 'polypeptide(L)'
;LDEAIAVGSVVLKEKDGSIYETDKSVLTNEFKSVIAIPLFGKLADKSSVSAKKFNKNDLGESFFREGVYTACECDLKKDETPIWRLESKQIKHDPKTKTVYLKHPVMKIFSLPGYYLPYLSFPDWTIKRRSGFLTPTYGYSKRNRFHLKVPYYFAPENNPTWDMTFTTHQNGKTGHADQLNIRKEYETTSLETNIYKGNLDTNKSNGDNVFGVNLKASSYLKNNWTMNLGAKYADQETFMRRYGFDGDTRYKSYVELEKNSENSISFIEVYNIQNLDEKSSNNEPVLAPSISHHIFNSNEKYNYDIKFNAHSIYNDESYDIKRWSGLGKINKHFSYDNLLLEADANIGLDLYSIQGRPSTDSNDNRYIDRISSGFSISASDHYILMNGATNFLIEPKIQFSSVFSSDRTDEVPNRDSAEFRLDQANLFLNNQFQGRDNVQENSRLNLGITSLVMTENLGDINFFIGQSQKVSGTQKNITLASEDSCLLYTSASPRDYTRSRM
;
A
#
# COMPACT_ATOMS: atom_id res chain seq x y z
N LEU A 1 -17.53 -18.01 56.40
CA LEU A 1 -18.65 -18.47 55.56
C LEU A 1 -18.12 -19.51 54.61
N ASP A 2 -18.44 -20.77 54.80
CA ASP A 2 -17.93 -21.86 53.94
C ASP A 2 -18.65 -21.91 52.61
N GLU A 3 -19.86 -21.36 52.51
CA GLU A 3 -20.66 -21.29 51.29
C GLU A 3 -21.59 -20.07 51.28
N ALA A 4 -21.72 -19.45 50.12
CA ALA A 4 -22.69 -18.40 49.83
C ALA A 4 -23.45 -18.71 48.53
N ILE A 5 -24.78 -18.63 48.58
CA ILE A 5 -25.63 -18.87 47.43
C ILE A 5 -26.31 -17.56 47.03
N ALA A 6 -26.14 -17.16 45.78
CA ALA A 6 -26.83 -16.02 45.18
C ALA A 6 -27.81 -16.52 44.10
N VAL A 7 -29.05 -16.02 44.11
CA VAL A 7 -30.11 -16.40 43.15
C VAL A 7 -30.76 -15.15 42.62
N GLY A 8 -31.07 -15.16 41.33
CA GLY A 8 -31.63 -14.04 40.59
C GLY A 8 -30.61 -13.50 39.55
N SER A 9 -30.74 -12.25 39.17
CA SER A 9 -29.78 -11.65 38.22
C SER A 9 -28.43 -11.35 38.90
N VAL A 10 -27.59 -12.37 39.05
CA VAL A 10 -26.26 -12.26 39.68
C VAL A 10 -25.22 -11.80 38.68
N VAL A 11 -24.49 -10.75 39.02
CA VAL A 11 -23.38 -10.24 38.20
C VAL A 11 -22.06 -10.48 38.90
N LEU A 12 -21.15 -11.20 38.27
CA LEU A 12 -19.80 -11.49 38.73
C LEU A 12 -18.80 -10.65 37.90
N LYS A 13 -17.97 -9.87 38.59
CA LYS A 13 -16.90 -9.08 37.95
C LYS A 13 -15.56 -9.63 38.35
N GLU A 14 -14.74 -9.96 37.38
CA GLU A 14 -13.35 -10.43 37.54
C GLU A 14 -12.36 -9.24 37.54
N LYS A 15 -11.18 -9.49 38.14
CA LYS A 15 -10.11 -8.46 38.19
C LYS A 15 -9.54 -8.06 36.84
N ASP A 16 -9.65 -8.93 35.84
CA ASP A 16 -9.21 -8.69 34.48
C ASP A 16 -10.17 -7.82 33.66
N GLY A 17 -11.33 -7.48 34.22
CA GLY A 17 -12.37 -6.69 33.55
C GLY A 17 -13.48 -7.53 32.93
N SER A 18 -13.39 -8.85 32.97
CA SER A 18 -14.47 -9.74 32.50
C SER A 18 -15.71 -9.65 33.37
N ILE A 19 -16.89 -9.69 32.78
CA ILE A 19 -18.19 -9.57 33.44
C ILE A 19 -19.03 -10.79 33.05
N TYR A 20 -19.58 -11.47 34.07
CA TYR A 20 -20.44 -12.63 33.86
C TYR A 20 -21.78 -12.40 34.54
N GLU A 21 -22.85 -12.84 33.89
CA GLU A 21 -24.21 -12.85 34.37
C GLU A 21 -24.70 -14.29 34.53
N THR A 22 -25.43 -14.57 35.60
CA THR A 22 -25.97 -15.90 35.90
C THR A 22 -27.25 -15.80 36.74
N ASP A 23 -28.09 -16.80 36.61
CA ASP A 23 -29.31 -16.88 37.43
C ASP A 23 -29.08 -17.47 38.81
N LYS A 24 -28.06 -18.32 38.95
CA LYS A 24 -27.67 -18.91 40.20
C LYS A 24 -26.17 -19.06 40.32
N SER A 25 -25.59 -18.57 41.40
CA SER A 25 -24.17 -18.75 41.72
C SER A 25 -24.01 -19.33 43.11
N VAL A 26 -23.11 -20.28 43.23
CA VAL A 26 -22.64 -20.85 44.50
C VAL A 26 -21.18 -20.53 44.68
N LEU A 27 -20.83 -19.84 45.74
CA LEU A 27 -19.48 -19.40 46.06
C LEU A 27 -19.01 -20.18 47.27
N THR A 28 -17.86 -20.81 47.18
CA THR A 28 -17.28 -21.61 48.27
C THR A 28 -15.82 -21.22 48.47
N ASN A 29 -15.22 -21.71 49.58
CA ASN A 29 -13.83 -21.52 49.92
C ASN A 29 -13.39 -20.04 49.92
N GLU A 30 -14.02 -19.23 50.77
CA GLU A 30 -13.75 -17.78 50.86
C GLU A 30 -13.90 -17.06 49.51
N PHE A 31 -14.89 -17.44 48.70
CA PHE A 31 -15.17 -16.92 47.35
C PHE A 31 -14.09 -17.25 46.28
N LYS A 32 -13.17 -18.17 46.54
CA LYS A 32 -12.15 -18.62 45.57
C LYS A 32 -12.70 -19.58 44.53
N SER A 33 -13.75 -20.36 44.87
CA SER A 33 -14.42 -21.28 43.95
C SER A 33 -15.83 -20.77 43.63
N VAL A 34 -16.23 -20.89 42.36
CA VAL A 34 -17.51 -20.38 41.88
C VAL A 34 -18.18 -21.43 40.98
N ILE A 35 -19.47 -21.70 41.24
CA ILE A 35 -20.32 -22.45 40.30
C ILE A 35 -21.44 -21.51 39.85
N ALA A 36 -21.69 -21.40 38.56
CA ALA A 36 -22.73 -20.57 37.99
C ALA A 36 -23.57 -21.35 36.94
N ILE A 37 -24.91 -21.13 36.93
CA ILE A 37 -25.87 -21.89 36.09
C ILE A 37 -27.06 -20.98 35.73
N PRO A 38 -27.33 -20.72 34.41
CA PRO A 38 -26.35 -20.73 33.32
C PRO A 38 -25.37 -19.56 33.46
N LEU A 39 -24.35 -19.49 32.62
CA LEU A 39 -23.41 -18.37 32.55
C LEU A 39 -23.43 -17.69 31.20
N PHE A 40 -23.50 -16.37 31.22
CA PHE A 40 -23.26 -15.50 30.08
C PHE A 40 -22.16 -14.51 30.45
N GLY A 41 -21.17 -14.31 29.58
CA GLY A 41 -20.03 -13.48 29.93
C GLY A 41 -19.54 -12.64 28.77
N LYS A 42 -19.08 -11.44 29.11
CA LYS A 42 -18.22 -10.59 28.27
C LYS A 42 -16.82 -10.59 28.85
N LEU A 43 -15.86 -11.02 28.06
CA LEU A 43 -14.45 -11.07 28.47
C LEU A 43 -13.79 -9.68 28.30
N ALA A 44 -12.61 -9.51 28.89
CA ALA A 44 -11.91 -8.22 28.89
C ALA A 44 -11.54 -7.71 27.47
N ASP A 45 -11.39 -8.60 26.50
CA ASP A 45 -11.14 -8.31 25.08
C ASP A 45 -12.44 -8.05 24.26
N LYS A 46 -13.58 -7.93 24.96
CA LYS A 46 -14.93 -7.77 24.39
C LYS A 46 -15.49 -9.01 23.71
N SER A 47 -14.79 -10.13 23.71
CA SER A 47 -15.31 -11.41 23.25
C SER A 47 -16.43 -11.90 24.19
N SER A 48 -17.31 -12.76 23.64
CA SER A 48 -18.48 -13.27 24.39
C SER A 48 -18.37 -14.76 24.62
N VAL A 49 -18.78 -15.21 25.81
CA VAL A 49 -18.82 -16.61 26.20
C VAL A 49 -20.16 -16.93 26.88
N SER A 50 -20.70 -18.12 26.62
CA SER A 50 -21.82 -18.66 27.40
C SER A 50 -21.62 -20.13 27.72
N ALA A 51 -22.25 -20.61 28.78
CA ALA A 51 -22.22 -22.02 29.14
C ALA A 51 -23.46 -22.43 29.92
N LYS A 52 -23.89 -23.70 29.78
CA LYS A 52 -24.96 -24.23 30.66
C LYS A 52 -24.53 -24.34 32.12
N LYS A 53 -23.23 -24.65 32.34
CA LYS A 53 -22.65 -24.70 33.68
C LYS A 53 -21.21 -24.21 33.62
N PHE A 54 -20.90 -23.34 34.57
CA PHE A 54 -19.57 -22.81 34.79
C PHE A 54 -19.08 -23.28 36.18
N ASN A 55 -17.80 -23.61 36.26
CA ASN A 55 -17.11 -23.91 37.50
C ASN A 55 -15.70 -23.31 37.48
N LYS A 56 -15.38 -22.53 38.49
CA LYS A 56 -14.01 -22.02 38.75
C LYS A 56 -13.49 -22.67 40.02
N ASN A 57 -12.31 -23.23 40.00
CA ASN A 57 -11.68 -23.86 41.14
C ASN A 57 -10.73 -22.89 41.86
N ASP A 58 -10.19 -23.30 43.00
CA ASP A 58 -9.29 -22.53 43.87
C ASP A 58 -7.98 -22.13 43.19
N LEU A 59 -7.58 -22.85 42.18
CA LEU A 59 -6.38 -22.57 41.33
C LEU A 59 -6.67 -21.49 40.29
N GLY A 60 -7.91 -21.02 40.18
CA GLY A 60 -8.37 -20.05 39.19
C GLY A 60 -8.72 -20.67 37.85
N GLU A 61 -8.61 -21.99 37.67
CA GLU A 61 -9.00 -22.66 36.44
C GLU A 61 -10.52 -22.59 36.23
N SER A 62 -10.95 -22.18 35.06
CA SER A 62 -12.38 -22.03 34.74
C SER A 62 -12.81 -23.10 33.73
N PHE A 63 -13.92 -23.77 34.04
CA PHE A 63 -14.48 -24.84 33.22
C PHE A 63 -15.91 -24.45 32.76
N PHE A 64 -16.11 -24.45 31.47
CA PHE A 64 -17.44 -24.18 30.87
C PHE A 64 -17.92 -25.47 30.23
N ARG A 65 -19.06 -25.97 30.67
CA ARG A 65 -19.71 -27.15 30.06
C ARG A 65 -20.78 -26.70 29.07
N GLU A 66 -20.82 -27.33 27.90
CA GLU A 66 -21.65 -26.92 26.78
C GLU A 66 -21.47 -25.42 26.53
N GLY A 67 -20.20 -25.06 26.29
CA GLY A 67 -19.76 -23.67 26.16
C GLY A 67 -19.81 -23.21 24.72
N VAL A 68 -20.14 -21.94 24.56
CA VAL A 68 -20.08 -21.18 23.29
C VAL A 68 -19.10 -20.05 23.46
N TYR A 69 -18.20 -19.88 22.54
CA TYR A 69 -17.24 -18.78 22.48
C TYR A 69 -17.28 -18.08 21.12
N THR A 70 -17.25 -16.78 21.12
CA THR A 70 -17.08 -15.95 19.92
C THR A 70 -16.27 -14.70 20.24
N ALA A 71 -15.42 -14.24 19.29
CA ALA A 71 -14.75 -12.96 19.41
C ALA A 71 -15.66 -11.74 19.10
N CYS A 72 -16.92 -11.98 18.79
CA CYS A 72 -17.90 -10.93 18.56
C CYS A 72 -18.37 -10.33 19.91
N GLU A 73 -18.50 -9.01 19.96
CA GLU A 73 -19.18 -8.33 21.06
C GLU A 73 -20.71 -8.50 20.93
N CYS A 74 -21.17 -9.72 21.18
CA CYS A 74 -22.59 -10.12 21.02
C CYS A 74 -23.22 -10.39 22.39
N ASP A 75 -24.52 -10.11 22.53
CA ASP A 75 -25.29 -10.47 23.72
C ASP A 75 -25.85 -11.90 23.57
N LEU A 76 -25.04 -12.89 23.96
CA LEU A 76 -25.46 -14.30 23.92
C LEU A 76 -26.64 -14.63 24.83
N LYS A 77 -26.98 -13.77 25.80
CA LYS A 77 -28.16 -13.91 26.65
C LYS A 77 -29.44 -13.58 25.91
N LYS A 78 -29.37 -12.68 24.94
CA LYS A 78 -30.50 -12.29 24.07
C LYS A 78 -30.58 -13.09 22.78
N ASP A 79 -29.92 -14.24 22.70
CA ASP A 79 -29.88 -15.10 21.50
C ASP A 79 -29.33 -14.37 20.22
N GLU A 80 -28.53 -13.34 20.39
CA GLU A 80 -27.85 -12.70 19.23
C GLU A 80 -26.95 -13.74 18.56
N THR A 81 -27.19 -13.97 17.28
CA THR A 81 -26.41 -14.95 16.51
C THR A 81 -25.16 -14.30 15.95
N PRO A 82 -23.96 -14.63 16.46
CA PRO A 82 -22.71 -14.11 15.90
C PRO A 82 -22.43 -14.68 14.52
N ILE A 83 -21.65 -13.94 13.71
CA ILE A 83 -21.21 -14.39 12.40
C ILE A 83 -20.51 -15.76 12.49
N TRP A 84 -19.69 -15.95 13.52
CA TRP A 84 -19.05 -17.23 13.81
C TRP A 84 -19.02 -17.50 15.31
N ARG A 85 -19.09 -18.78 15.68
CA ARG A 85 -18.94 -19.23 17.07
C ARG A 85 -18.30 -20.61 17.14
N LEU A 86 -17.64 -20.88 18.26
CA LEU A 86 -17.13 -22.19 18.64
C LEU A 86 -18.05 -22.76 19.70
N GLU A 87 -18.74 -23.85 19.40
CA GLU A 87 -19.51 -24.62 20.36
C GLU A 87 -18.68 -25.81 20.81
N SER A 88 -18.51 -26.01 22.12
CA SER A 88 -17.69 -27.09 22.66
C SER A 88 -18.36 -27.77 23.83
N LYS A 89 -18.22 -29.10 23.95
CA LYS A 89 -18.70 -29.85 25.12
C LYS A 89 -18.02 -29.39 26.41
N GLN A 90 -16.76 -29.00 26.31
CA GLN A 90 -16.00 -28.50 27.44
C GLN A 90 -14.98 -27.47 26.97
N ILE A 91 -15.00 -26.30 27.60
CA ILE A 91 -13.98 -25.26 27.49
C ILE A 91 -13.28 -25.17 28.84
N LYS A 92 -11.95 -25.19 28.87
CA LYS A 92 -11.13 -24.96 30.05
C LYS A 92 -10.27 -23.72 29.81
N HIS A 93 -10.34 -22.73 30.67
CA HIS A 93 -9.38 -21.64 30.73
C HIS A 93 -8.42 -21.88 31.92
N ASP A 94 -7.13 -21.90 31.62
CA ASP A 94 -6.06 -22.07 32.58
C ASP A 94 -5.27 -20.76 32.70
N PRO A 95 -5.42 -20.01 33.81
CA PRO A 95 -4.77 -18.73 33.96
C PRO A 95 -3.25 -18.83 34.19
N LYS A 96 -2.73 -20.00 34.59
CA LYS A 96 -1.28 -20.22 34.76
C LYS A 96 -0.58 -20.32 33.41
N THR A 97 -1.14 -21.11 32.51
CA THR A 97 -0.64 -21.28 31.13
C THR A 97 -1.18 -20.23 30.20
N LYS A 98 -2.11 -19.37 30.66
CA LYS A 98 -2.81 -18.37 29.88
C LYS A 98 -3.36 -18.93 28.57
N THR A 99 -4.05 -20.06 28.68
CA THR A 99 -4.50 -20.84 27.53
C THR A 99 -5.93 -21.30 27.71
N VAL A 100 -6.69 -21.21 26.64
CA VAL A 100 -8.04 -21.75 26.54
C VAL A 100 -7.99 -23.07 25.75
N TYR A 101 -8.55 -24.11 26.32
CA TYR A 101 -8.61 -25.46 25.76
C TYR A 101 -10.04 -25.85 25.47
N LEU A 102 -10.33 -26.32 24.27
CA LEU A 102 -11.65 -26.79 23.84
C LEU A 102 -11.60 -28.27 23.49
N LYS A 103 -12.54 -29.06 24.01
CA LYS A 103 -12.72 -30.46 23.64
C LYS A 103 -13.92 -30.61 22.71
N HIS A 104 -13.69 -31.23 21.56
CA HIS A 104 -14.68 -31.45 20.50
C HIS A 104 -15.38 -30.15 20.07
N PRO A 105 -14.64 -29.06 19.77
CA PRO A 105 -15.28 -27.85 19.28
C PRO A 105 -15.82 -28.05 17.85
N VAL A 106 -16.99 -27.45 17.62
CA VAL A 106 -17.61 -27.28 16.32
C VAL A 106 -17.63 -25.80 16.01
N MET A 107 -16.95 -25.39 14.97
CA MET A 107 -17.06 -24.04 14.48
C MET A 107 -18.35 -23.91 13.66
N LYS A 108 -19.16 -22.91 13.97
CA LYS A 108 -20.35 -22.55 13.20
C LYS A 108 -20.16 -21.19 12.59
N ILE A 109 -20.59 -21.03 11.33
CA ILE A 109 -20.67 -19.75 10.63
C ILE A 109 -22.14 -19.46 10.44
N PHE A 110 -22.64 -18.40 11.05
CA PHE A 110 -24.07 -18.18 11.30
C PHE A 110 -24.67 -19.36 12.04
N SER A 111 -25.57 -20.10 11.42
CA SER A 111 -26.17 -21.32 11.99
C SER A 111 -25.70 -22.62 11.32
N LEU A 112 -24.83 -22.53 10.30
CA LEU A 112 -24.35 -23.68 9.57
C LEU A 112 -23.11 -24.29 10.26
N PRO A 113 -23.02 -25.63 10.44
CA PRO A 113 -21.82 -26.28 10.93
C PRO A 113 -20.73 -26.17 9.89
N GLY A 114 -19.56 -25.62 10.31
CA GLY A 114 -18.39 -25.49 9.46
C GLY A 114 -17.38 -26.62 9.72
N TYR A 115 -16.56 -26.49 10.76
CA TYR A 115 -15.47 -27.42 11.04
C TYR A 115 -15.62 -28.07 12.41
N TYR A 116 -15.38 -29.36 12.48
CA TYR A 116 -15.20 -30.10 13.72
C TYR A 116 -13.71 -30.36 13.95
N LEU A 117 -13.25 -30.12 15.17
CA LEU A 117 -11.91 -30.47 15.65
C LEU A 117 -12.02 -31.34 16.90
N PRO A 118 -11.20 -32.41 17.04
CA PRO A 118 -11.21 -33.21 18.28
C PRO A 118 -10.70 -32.40 19.48
N TYR A 119 -9.81 -31.46 19.22
CA TYR A 119 -9.18 -30.61 20.24
C TYR A 119 -8.72 -29.31 19.58
N LEU A 120 -8.87 -28.19 20.32
CA LEU A 120 -8.37 -26.88 19.94
C LEU A 120 -7.83 -26.19 21.19
N SER A 121 -6.70 -25.50 21.07
CA SER A 121 -6.21 -24.61 22.11
C SER A 121 -5.68 -23.32 21.51
N PHE A 122 -5.91 -22.22 22.21
CA PHE A 122 -5.43 -20.92 21.81
C PHE A 122 -5.07 -20.07 23.07
N PRO A 123 -4.18 -19.08 22.92
CA PRO A 123 -3.85 -18.18 24.02
C PRO A 123 -5.10 -17.43 24.49
N ASP A 124 -5.15 -17.14 25.77
CA ASP A 124 -6.22 -16.31 26.31
C ASP A 124 -6.06 -14.84 25.87
N TRP A 125 -7.08 -14.05 26.13
CA TRP A 125 -7.17 -12.62 25.76
C TRP A 125 -6.11 -11.71 26.38
N THR A 126 -5.35 -12.18 27.40
CA THR A 126 -4.27 -11.41 28.04
C THR A 126 -2.96 -11.49 27.25
N ILE A 127 -2.84 -12.47 26.35
CA ILE A 127 -1.64 -12.71 25.56
C ILE A 127 -1.78 -12.10 24.16
N LYS A 128 -1.00 -11.06 23.90
CA LYS A 128 -0.94 -10.42 22.59
C LYS A 128 -0.11 -11.20 21.57
N ARG A 129 0.86 -12.01 22.01
CA ARG A 129 1.82 -12.74 21.15
C ARG A 129 2.17 -14.09 21.76
N ARG A 130 2.02 -15.15 20.98
CA ARG A 130 2.45 -16.52 21.39
C ARG A 130 2.83 -17.36 20.18
N SER A 131 3.90 -18.12 20.31
CA SER A 131 4.32 -19.10 19.30
C SER A 131 3.29 -20.21 19.13
N GLY A 132 3.06 -20.64 17.89
CA GLY A 132 2.14 -21.74 17.58
C GLY A 132 1.76 -21.82 16.10
N PHE A 133 1.06 -22.87 15.76
CA PHE A 133 0.47 -23.01 14.43
C PHE A 133 -0.64 -21.99 14.24
N LEU A 134 -0.59 -21.28 13.11
CA LEU A 134 -1.69 -20.46 12.66
C LEU A 134 -2.68 -21.30 11.86
N THR A 135 -3.85 -20.75 11.57
CA THR A 135 -4.89 -21.47 10.82
C THR A 135 -4.37 -21.89 9.44
N PRO A 136 -4.31 -23.20 9.15
CA PRO A 136 -3.94 -23.67 7.84
C PRO A 136 -4.95 -23.20 6.79
N THR A 137 -4.45 -22.91 5.60
CA THR A 137 -5.33 -22.59 4.46
C THR A 137 -5.17 -23.66 3.39
N TYR A 138 -6.29 -24.06 2.81
CA TYR A 138 -6.32 -25.07 1.76
C TYR A 138 -7.30 -24.64 0.68
N GLY A 139 -7.12 -25.19 -0.51
CA GLY A 139 -8.01 -24.91 -1.62
C GLY A 139 -7.70 -25.78 -2.82
N TYR A 140 -8.49 -25.59 -3.87
CA TYR A 140 -8.33 -26.23 -5.16
C TYR A 140 -8.35 -25.22 -6.29
N SER A 141 -7.42 -25.32 -7.22
CA SER A 141 -7.41 -24.53 -8.45
C SER A 141 -6.99 -25.38 -9.64
N LYS A 142 -7.45 -25.03 -10.85
CA LYS A 142 -7.01 -25.71 -12.08
C LYS A 142 -5.50 -25.64 -12.26
N ARG A 143 -4.85 -24.58 -11.77
CA ARG A 143 -3.42 -24.33 -11.88
C ARG A 143 -2.58 -25.22 -10.93
N ASN A 144 -2.96 -25.25 -9.65
CA ASN A 144 -2.18 -25.89 -8.59
C ASN A 144 -2.79 -27.21 -8.10
N ARG A 145 -4.00 -27.62 -8.59
CA ARG A 145 -4.82 -28.67 -8.02
C ARG A 145 -5.10 -28.40 -6.54
N PHE A 146 -4.99 -29.40 -5.69
CA PHE A 146 -5.09 -29.22 -4.25
C PHE A 146 -3.85 -28.44 -3.76
N HIS A 147 -4.05 -27.45 -2.92
CA HIS A 147 -2.97 -26.74 -2.25
C HIS A 147 -3.28 -26.60 -0.76
N LEU A 148 -2.22 -26.70 0.04
CA LEU A 148 -2.25 -26.59 1.49
C LEU A 148 -1.12 -25.67 1.93
N LYS A 149 -1.42 -24.71 2.82
CA LYS A 149 -0.44 -23.84 3.49
C LYS A 149 -0.56 -24.04 4.97
N VAL A 150 0.55 -24.36 5.63
CA VAL A 150 0.60 -24.56 7.08
C VAL A 150 1.60 -23.60 7.68
N PRO A 151 1.15 -22.47 8.26
CA PRO A 151 2.03 -21.50 8.89
C PRO A 151 2.26 -21.83 10.36
N TYR A 152 3.49 -21.64 10.82
CA TYR A 152 3.90 -21.67 12.21
C TYR A 152 4.51 -20.32 12.60
N TYR A 153 3.90 -19.65 13.55
CA TYR A 153 4.36 -18.38 14.08
C TYR A 153 5.27 -18.60 15.29
N PHE A 154 6.43 -17.98 15.28
CA PHE A 154 7.38 -17.97 16.39
C PHE A 154 7.54 -16.56 16.93
N ALA A 155 7.22 -16.38 18.20
CA ALA A 155 7.34 -15.15 18.95
C ALA A 155 8.17 -15.39 20.21
N PRO A 156 9.41 -14.89 20.30
CA PRO A 156 10.23 -15.03 21.51
C PRO A 156 9.56 -14.34 22.70
N GLU A 157 9.48 -15.04 23.83
CA GLU A 157 8.85 -14.50 25.06
C GLU A 157 9.62 -13.32 25.66
N ASN A 158 10.95 -13.41 25.60
CA ASN A 158 11.84 -12.41 26.22
C ASN A 158 12.24 -11.27 25.29
N ASN A 159 11.79 -11.27 24.04
CA ASN A 159 12.13 -10.23 23.08
C ASN A 159 10.95 -9.89 22.16
N PRO A 160 10.16 -8.86 22.51
CA PRO A 160 8.99 -8.49 21.72
C PRO A 160 9.32 -7.78 20.39
N THR A 161 10.59 -7.46 20.13
CA THR A 161 10.98 -6.64 18.99
C THR A 161 11.06 -7.42 17.66
N TRP A 162 11.02 -8.76 17.70
CA TRP A 162 11.05 -9.56 16.48
C TRP A 162 10.15 -10.79 16.57
N ASP A 163 9.74 -11.27 15.43
CA ASP A 163 9.02 -12.52 15.25
C ASP A 163 9.36 -13.14 13.89
N MET A 164 8.99 -14.39 13.72
CA MET A 164 9.07 -15.04 12.43
C MET A 164 7.88 -15.96 12.19
N THR A 165 7.54 -16.14 10.91
CA THR A 165 6.54 -17.11 10.47
C THR A 165 7.16 -18.02 9.43
N PHE A 166 7.21 -19.29 9.72
CA PHE A 166 7.57 -20.33 8.77
C PHE A 166 6.30 -20.91 8.17
N THR A 167 6.19 -20.93 6.85
CA THR A 167 5.03 -21.49 6.16
C THR A 167 5.47 -22.52 5.15
N THR A 168 4.97 -23.75 5.29
CA THR A 168 5.15 -24.78 4.26
C THR A 168 3.95 -24.78 3.31
N HIS A 169 4.24 -24.86 2.01
CA HIS A 169 3.28 -24.85 0.92
C HIS A 169 3.35 -26.17 0.17
N GLN A 170 2.25 -26.91 0.10
CA GLN A 170 2.12 -28.12 -0.70
C GLN A 170 1.14 -27.86 -1.84
N ASN A 171 1.57 -28.12 -3.07
CA ASN A 171 0.75 -28.02 -4.28
C ASN A 171 0.72 -29.35 -5.00
N GLY A 172 -0.47 -29.85 -5.33
CA GLY A 172 -0.63 -31.17 -5.97
C GLY A 172 -0.07 -31.28 -7.40
N LYS A 173 0.34 -30.16 -8.02
CA LYS A 173 0.91 -30.13 -9.37
C LYS A 173 2.34 -29.62 -9.42
N THR A 174 2.74 -28.74 -8.51
CA THR A 174 4.02 -28.02 -8.60
C THR A 174 4.98 -28.35 -7.47
N GLY A 175 4.58 -29.27 -6.56
CA GLY A 175 5.44 -29.78 -5.50
C GLY A 175 5.36 -28.94 -4.23
N HIS A 176 6.51 -28.62 -3.66
CA HIS A 176 6.69 -28.07 -2.32
C HIS A 176 7.45 -26.75 -2.36
N ALA A 177 7.07 -25.82 -1.50
CA ALA A 177 7.84 -24.63 -1.21
C ALA A 177 7.71 -24.22 0.25
N ASP A 178 8.75 -23.64 0.79
CA ASP A 178 8.82 -23.07 2.12
C ASP A 178 9.02 -21.56 2.04
N GLN A 179 8.35 -20.86 2.93
CA GLN A 179 8.48 -19.42 3.12
C GLN A 179 8.88 -19.15 4.56
N LEU A 180 9.91 -18.35 4.76
CA LEU A 180 10.29 -17.79 6.05
C LEU A 180 10.11 -16.28 6.01
N ASN A 181 9.15 -15.78 6.78
CA ASN A 181 8.97 -14.35 7.03
C ASN A 181 9.60 -14.00 8.38
N ILE A 182 10.47 -13.01 8.42
CA ILE A 182 11.12 -12.47 9.63
C ILE A 182 10.76 -10.99 9.71
N ARG A 183 10.23 -10.57 10.85
CA ARG A 183 9.95 -9.17 11.15
C ARG A 183 10.70 -8.74 12.38
N LYS A 184 11.26 -7.55 12.33
CA LYS A 184 11.97 -6.95 13.45
C LYS A 184 11.66 -5.46 13.53
N GLU A 185 11.21 -5.04 14.69
CA GLU A 185 10.86 -3.67 15.00
C GLU A 185 11.77 -3.12 16.10
N TYR A 186 12.38 -1.99 15.82
CA TYR A 186 13.11 -1.18 16.78
C TYR A 186 12.41 0.17 16.92
N GLU A 187 12.84 1.00 17.84
CA GLU A 187 12.25 2.34 18.04
C GLU A 187 12.25 3.18 16.75
N THR A 188 13.31 3.09 15.97
CA THR A 188 13.51 3.90 14.76
C THR A 188 13.63 3.09 13.47
N THR A 189 13.65 1.76 13.56
CA THR A 189 13.95 0.90 12.41
C THR A 189 13.01 -0.28 12.36
N SER A 190 12.39 -0.51 11.20
CA SER A 190 11.64 -1.71 10.90
C SER A 190 12.36 -2.54 9.82
N LEU A 191 12.30 -3.86 9.97
CA LEU A 191 12.85 -4.83 9.01
C LEU A 191 11.84 -5.93 8.78
N GLU A 192 11.54 -6.20 7.52
CA GLU A 192 10.78 -7.37 7.09
C GLU A 192 11.55 -8.11 5.99
N THR A 193 11.73 -9.41 6.18
CA THR A 193 12.41 -10.26 5.21
C THR A 193 11.56 -11.49 4.94
N ASN A 194 11.31 -11.77 3.66
CA ASN A 194 10.69 -12.99 3.19
C ASN A 194 11.73 -13.78 2.38
N ILE A 195 11.96 -15.01 2.76
CA ILE A 195 12.84 -15.95 2.08
C ILE A 195 11.97 -17.09 1.57
N TYR A 196 12.13 -17.43 0.30
CA TYR A 196 11.37 -18.48 -0.37
C TYR A 196 12.32 -19.54 -0.92
N LYS A 197 12.01 -20.79 -0.68
CA LYS A 197 12.75 -21.92 -1.23
C LYS A 197 11.76 -23.01 -1.63
N GLY A 198 11.99 -23.67 -2.75
CA GLY A 198 11.11 -24.75 -3.16
C GLY A 198 11.58 -25.45 -4.43
N ASN A 199 10.75 -26.36 -4.90
CA ASN A 199 10.98 -27.08 -6.14
C ASN A 199 9.88 -26.71 -7.13
N LEU A 200 10.28 -26.44 -8.37
CA LEU A 200 9.36 -26.24 -9.47
C LEU A 200 9.41 -27.46 -10.38
N ASP A 201 8.45 -28.37 -10.22
CA ASP A 201 8.26 -29.47 -11.16
C ASP A 201 7.56 -28.93 -12.40
N THR A 202 8.34 -28.67 -13.43
CA THR A 202 7.84 -28.36 -14.77
C THR A 202 8.27 -29.52 -15.68
N ASN A 203 7.42 -29.91 -16.63
CA ASN A 203 7.75 -30.95 -17.61
C ASN A 203 9.03 -30.69 -18.45
N LYS A 204 9.74 -29.60 -18.16
CA LYS A 204 10.94 -29.12 -18.85
C LYS A 204 12.21 -29.12 -18.02
N SER A 205 12.11 -29.24 -16.70
CA SER A 205 13.26 -29.31 -15.79
C SER A 205 13.00 -30.28 -14.68
N ASN A 206 13.98 -31.17 -14.40
CA ASN A 206 13.94 -32.13 -13.29
C ASN A 206 14.03 -31.39 -11.96
N GLY A 207 12.90 -30.88 -11.44
CA GLY A 207 12.76 -30.45 -10.06
C GLY A 207 13.87 -29.49 -9.55
N ASP A 208 14.21 -28.44 -10.31
CA ASP A 208 15.25 -27.50 -9.89
C ASP A 208 14.88 -26.82 -8.58
N ASN A 209 15.83 -26.79 -7.65
CA ASN A 209 15.72 -25.99 -6.46
C ASN A 209 15.68 -24.52 -6.87
N VAL A 210 14.64 -23.82 -6.48
CA VAL A 210 14.44 -22.39 -6.77
C VAL A 210 14.40 -21.59 -5.47
N PHE A 211 14.92 -20.40 -5.55
CA PHE A 211 15.06 -19.47 -4.43
C PHE A 211 14.48 -18.11 -4.78
N GLY A 212 14.01 -17.40 -3.76
CA GLY A 212 13.61 -16.01 -3.84
C GLY A 212 13.77 -15.30 -2.50
N VAL A 213 13.99 -14.01 -2.55
CA VAL A 213 14.08 -13.15 -1.36
C VAL A 213 13.38 -11.82 -1.61
N ASN A 214 12.71 -11.31 -0.58
CA ASN A 214 12.16 -9.97 -0.55
C ASN A 214 12.46 -9.37 0.83
N LEU A 215 13.37 -8.40 0.87
CA LEU A 215 13.76 -7.68 2.08
C LEU A 215 13.30 -6.24 1.96
N LYS A 216 12.72 -5.71 3.03
CA LYS A 216 12.37 -4.29 3.19
C LYS A 216 12.85 -3.83 4.54
N ALA A 217 13.51 -2.69 4.59
CA ALA A 217 13.89 -2.03 5.83
C ALA A 217 13.61 -0.53 5.71
N SER A 218 13.14 0.07 6.79
CA SER A 218 12.96 1.51 6.92
C SER A 218 13.55 1.97 8.24
N SER A 219 14.27 3.08 8.23
CA SER A 219 14.91 3.63 9.42
C SER A 219 14.81 5.15 9.46
N TYR A 220 14.35 5.67 10.59
CA TYR A 220 14.39 7.10 10.88
C TYR A 220 15.76 7.46 11.43
N LEU A 221 16.47 8.30 10.69
CA LEU A 221 17.80 8.77 11.03
C LEU A 221 17.75 10.16 11.71
N LYS A 222 18.91 10.64 12.18
CA LYS A 222 19.00 11.99 12.73
C LYS A 222 18.72 13.06 11.67
N ASN A 223 18.30 14.24 12.10
CA ASN A 223 18.02 15.41 11.26
C ASN A 223 16.93 15.19 10.21
N ASN A 224 15.88 14.44 10.54
CA ASN A 224 14.72 14.15 9.70
C ASN A 224 15.05 13.41 8.39
N TRP A 225 16.14 12.65 8.37
CA TRP A 225 16.38 11.70 7.30
C TRP A 225 15.65 10.39 7.53
N THR A 226 15.08 9.85 6.49
CA THR A 226 14.55 8.48 6.45
C THR A 226 15.35 7.68 5.44
N MET A 227 15.77 6.50 5.83
CA MET A 227 16.42 5.53 4.94
C MET A 227 15.47 4.38 4.67
N ASN A 228 15.24 4.08 3.39
CA ASN A 228 14.52 2.90 2.94
C ASN A 228 15.46 2.00 2.14
N LEU A 229 15.39 0.72 2.42
CA LEU A 229 16.16 -0.30 1.73
C LEU A 229 15.22 -1.40 1.27
N GLY A 230 15.31 -1.78 0.02
CA GLY A 230 14.62 -2.92 -0.57
C GLY A 230 15.61 -3.80 -1.31
N ALA A 231 15.52 -5.12 -1.11
CA ALA A 231 16.24 -6.10 -1.91
C ALA A 231 15.27 -7.20 -2.32
N LYS A 232 15.04 -7.33 -3.62
CA LYS A 232 14.09 -8.26 -4.20
C LYS A 232 14.78 -9.07 -5.29
N TYR A 233 14.77 -10.39 -5.14
CA TYR A 233 15.41 -11.32 -6.06
C TYR A 233 14.60 -12.61 -6.18
N ALA A 234 14.55 -13.23 -7.35
CA ALA A 234 14.08 -14.58 -7.52
C ALA A 234 14.79 -15.24 -8.72
N ASP A 235 14.99 -16.56 -8.64
CA ASP A 235 15.53 -17.34 -9.73
C ASP A 235 14.56 -17.39 -10.92
N GLN A 236 13.25 -17.47 -10.63
CA GLN A 236 12.22 -17.65 -11.65
C GLN A 236 10.90 -16.96 -11.27
N GLU A 237 10.32 -16.20 -12.21
CA GLU A 237 8.99 -15.59 -12.08
C GLU A 237 7.91 -16.66 -11.85
N THR A 238 7.97 -17.76 -12.60
CA THR A 238 6.97 -18.82 -12.54
C THR A 238 6.85 -19.43 -11.15
N PHE A 239 7.95 -19.55 -10.40
CA PHE A 239 7.96 -20.03 -9.02
C PHE A 239 7.20 -19.08 -8.10
N MET A 240 7.55 -17.79 -8.12
CA MET A 240 6.95 -16.78 -7.26
C MET A 240 5.44 -16.67 -7.49
N ARG A 241 5.03 -16.64 -8.75
CA ARG A 241 3.63 -16.53 -9.14
C ARG A 241 2.81 -17.77 -8.83
N ARG A 242 3.38 -18.96 -8.97
CA ARG A 242 2.65 -20.24 -8.73
C ARG A 242 2.32 -20.45 -7.28
N TYR A 243 3.24 -20.15 -6.38
CA TYR A 243 2.98 -20.25 -4.95
C TYR A 243 2.24 -19.04 -4.38
N GLY A 244 2.04 -17.97 -5.19
CA GLY A 244 1.38 -16.75 -4.79
C GLY A 244 2.22 -15.92 -3.84
N PHE A 245 3.53 -15.99 -3.96
CA PHE A 245 4.48 -15.18 -3.19
C PHE A 245 4.55 -13.77 -3.76
N ASP A 246 4.64 -13.65 -5.10
CA ASP A 246 4.70 -12.40 -5.81
C ASP A 246 4.17 -12.57 -7.25
N GLY A 247 3.63 -11.49 -7.81
CA GLY A 247 3.13 -11.45 -9.19
C GLY A 247 3.91 -10.54 -10.12
N ASP A 248 4.88 -9.78 -9.58
CA ASP A 248 5.68 -8.84 -10.36
C ASP A 248 6.68 -9.58 -11.26
N THR A 249 6.98 -9.00 -12.41
CA THR A 249 8.02 -9.48 -13.33
C THR A 249 9.32 -8.68 -13.21
N ARG A 250 9.26 -7.48 -12.63
CA ARG A 250 10.40 -6.57 -12.44
C ARG A 250 10.66 -6.35 -10.96
N TYR A 251 11.82 -6.78 -10.50
CA TYR A 251 12.24 -6.74 -9.12
C TYR A 251 13.25 -5.63 -8.87
N LYS A 252 12.79 -4.55 -8.23
CA LYS A 252 13.61 -3.40 -7.85
C LYS A 252 14.33 -3.69 -6.53
N SER A 253 15.66 -3.61 -6.54
CA SER A 253 16.51 -3.55 -5.34
C SER A 253 17.05 -2.13 -5.23
N TYR A 254 16.93 -1.49 -4.05
CA TYR A 254 17.21 -0.08 -3.89
C TYR A 254 17.70 0.31 -2.50
N VAL A 255 18.38 1.43 -2.44
CA VAL A 255 18.63 2.21 -1.23
C VAL A 255 18.15 3.62 -1.49
N GLU A 256 17.31 4.13 -0.62
CA GLU A 256 16.73 5.47 -0.68
C GLU A 256 17.02 6.23 0.62
N LEU A 257 17.41 7.47 0.49
CA LEU A 257 17.52 8.43 1.58
C LEU A 257 16.66 9.62 1.26
N GLU A 258 15.73 9.94 2.15
CA GLU A 258 14.79 11.03 2.01
C GLU A 258 14.87 11.95 3.21
N LYS A 259 14.82 13.25 2.95
CA LYS A 259 14.68 14.27 3.99
C LYS A 259 13.60 15.25 3.61
N ASN A 260 12.62 15.39 4.49
CA ASN A 260 11.52 16.33 4.37
C ASN A 260 11.69 17.47 5.39
N SER A 261 11.59 18.69 4.90
CA SER A 261 11.60 19.92 5.68
C SER A 261 10.42 20.78 5.24
N GLU A 262 10.09 21.84 5.97
CA GLU A 262 8.94 22.70 5.65
C GLU A 262 8.95 23.21 4.20
N ASN A 263 10.13 23.60 3.70
CA ASN A 263 10.28 24.25 2.40
C ASN A 263 11.23 23.47 1.46
N SER A 264 11.61 22.25 1.79
CA SER A 264 12.49 21.47 0.92
C SER A 264 12.35 19.96 1.10
N ILE A 265 12.57 19.24 0.01
CA ILE A 265 12.66 17.79 -0.04
C ILE A 265 14.00 17.41 -0.68
N SER A 266 14.74 16.53 -0.02
CA SER A 266 15.98 15.95 -0.57
C SER A 266 15.80 14.46 -0.71
N PHE A 267 16.23 13.90 -1.83
CA PHE A 267 16.09 12.50 -2.14
C PHE A 267 17.36 11.98 -2.82
N ILE A 268 17.87 10.87 -2.32
CA ILE A 268 19.03 10.16 -2.89
C ILE A 268 18.62 8.71 -3.09
N GLU A 269 18.78 8.19 -4.28
CA GLU A 269 18.40 6.83 -4.63
C GLU A 269 19.51 6.14 -5.44
N VAL A 270 19.70 4.87 -5.14
CA VAL A 270 20.44 3.92 -5.98
C VAL A 270 19.54 2.70 -6.17
N TYR A 271 19.36 2.24 -7.38
CA TYR A 271 18.62 1.01 -7.62
C TYR A 271 19.11 0.21 -8.81
N ASN A 272 18.81 -1.08 -8.74
CA ASN A 272 18.91 -2.05 -9.83
C ASN A 272 17.58 -2.78 -10.00
N ILE A 273 17.26 -3.18 -11.23
CA ILE A 273 16.07 -3.94 -11.56
C ILE A 273 16.48 -5.29 -12.15
N GLN A 274 16.02 -6.37 -11.52
CA GLN A 274 16.03 -7.70 -12.11
C GLN A 274 14.74 -7.89 -12.92
N ASN A 275 14.87 -8.13 -14.22
CA ASN A 275 13.75 -8.51 -15.07
C ASN A 275 13.65 -10.04 -15.16
N LEU A 276 12.51 -10.58 -14.75
CA LEU A 276 12.23 -12.02 -14.73
C LEU A 276 11.47 -12.48 -15.98
N ASP A 277 11.12 -11.58 -16.91
CA ASP A 277 10.46 -11.94 -18.17
C ASP A 277 11.50 -12.53 -19.13
N GLU A 278 11.41 -13.83 -19.37
CA GLU A 278 12.30 -14.58 -20.30
C GLU A 278 12.30 -14.04 -21.74
N LYS A 279 11.30 -13.24 -22.10
CA LYS A 279 11.14 -12.68 -23.46
C LYS A 279 11.80 -11.32 -23.63
N SER A 280 12.14 -10.64 -22.54
CA SER A 280 12.85 -9.36 -22.59
C SER A 280 14.33 -9.58 -22.30
N SER A 281 15.19 -8.79 -22.97
CA SER A 281 16.61 -8.76 -22.63
C SER A 281 16.77 -8.38 -21.16
N ASN A 282 17.66 -9.05 -20.42
CA ASN A 282 17.94 -8.80 -19.01
C ASN A 282 18.61 -7.43 -18.73
N ASN A 283 18.63 -6.53 -19.72
CA ASN A 283 19.40 -5.29 -19.68
C ASN A 283 18.57 -4.10 -19.20
N GLU A 284 18.05 -4.23 -17.98
CA GLU A 284 17.48 -3.09 -17.29
C GLU A 284 18.60 -2.14 -16.82
N PRO A 285 18.43 -0.83 -16.98
CA PRO A 285 19.45 0.12 -16.55
C PRO A 285 19.61 0.16 -15.04
N VAL A 286 20.85 0.36 -14.58
CA VAL A 286 21.18 0.65 -13.18
C VAL A 286 21.17 2.16 -12.99
N LEU A 287 20.41 2.65 -12.01
CA LEU A 287 20.46 4.05 -11.59
C LEU A 287 21.36 4.18 -10.37
N ALA A 288 22.52 4.86 -10.52
CA ALA A 288 23.47 4.96 -9.42
C ALA A 288 24.47 6.12 -9.54
N PRO A 289 24.34 7.19 -8.77
CA PRO A 289 23.23 7.60 -7.95
C PRO A 289 22.17 8.44 -8.71
N SER A 290 21.00 8.61 -8.10
CA SER A 290 20.06 9.69 -8.40
C SER A 290 19.95 10.59 -7.17
N ILE A 291 20.19 11.87 -7.34
CA ILE A 291 20.13 12.88 -6.28
C ILE A 291 19.14 13.94 -6.72
N SER A 292 18.18 14.27 -5.88
CA SER A 292 17.29 15.40 -6.11
C SER A 292 17.18 16.29 -4.87
N HIS A 293 17.13 17.58 -5.10
CA HIS A 293 16.85 18.55 -4.06
C HIS A 293 15.85 19.56 -4.59
N HIS A 294 14.73 19.66 -3.92
CA HIS A 294 13.60 20.50 -4.27
C HIS A 294 13.37 21.52 -3.16
N ILE A 295 13.44 22.79 -3.51
CA ILE A 295 13.16 23.91 -2.63
C ILE A 295 11.91 24.60 -3.16
N PHE A 296 10.95 24.83 -2.31
CA PHE A 296 9.70 25.49 -2.68
C PHE A 296 9.22 26.43 -1.59
N ASN A 297 8.48 27.44 -2.00
CA ASN A 297 7.78 28.32 -1.09
C ASN A 297 6.45 28.73 -1.71
N SER A 298 5.44 28.89 -0.87
CA SER A 298 4.14 29.37 -1.26
C SER A 298 3.74 30.49 -0.31
N ASN A 299 3.52 31.67 -0.86
CA ASN A 299 3.00 32.81 -0.12
C ASN A 299 1.95 33.57 -0.95
N GLU A 300 1.29 34.53 -0.34
CA GLU A 300 0.21 35.32 -1.00
C GLU A 300 0.67 36.12 -2.22
N LYS A 301 1.97 36.41 -2.34
CA LYS A 301 2.47 37.29 -3.41
C LYS A 301 3.01 36.49 -4.59
N TYR A 302 3.74 35.42 -4.34
CA TYR A 302 4.32 34.57 -5.39
C TYR A 302 4.71 33.21 -4.82
N ASN A 303 4.71 32.22 -5.69
CA ASN A 303 5.22 30.88 -5.39
C ASN A 303 6.49 30.66 -6.19
N TYR A 304 7.48 30.01 -5.59
CA TYR A 304 8.65 29.57 -6.33
C TYR A 304 8.95 28.10 -6.06
N ASP A 305 9.59 27.48 -7.05
CA ASP A 305 9.94 26.07 -7.07
C ASP A 305 11.31 25.96 -7.74
N ILE A 306 12.31 25.44 -7.00
CA ILE A 306 13.66 25.25 -7.51
C ILE A 306 14.03 23.77 -7.33
N LYS A 307 14.34 23.11 -8.43
CA LYS A 307 14.69 21.69 -8.48
C LYS A 307 16.10 21.48 -8.99
N PHE A 308 16.89 20.76 -8.26
CA PHE A 308 18.19 20.26 -8.68
C PHE A 308 18.12 18.74 -8.77
N ASN A 309 18.56 18.18 -9.90
CA ASN A 309 18.65 16.75 -10.08
C ASN A 309 19.99 16.37 -10.68
N ALA A 310 20.60 15.33 -10.15
CA ALA A 310 21.75 14.69 -10.75
C ALA A 310 21.54 13.19 -10.75
N HIS A 311 21.64 12.55 -11.91
CA HIS A 311 21.56 11.10 -11.96
C HIS A 311 22.53 10.50 -12.98
N SER A 312 22.93 9.27 -12.67
CA SER A 312 23.75 8.45 -13.54
C SER A 312 23.00 7.17 -13.85
N ILE A 313 22.82 6.90 -15.13
CA ILE A 313 22.16 5.70 -15.67
C ILE A 313 23.23 4.89 -16.40
N TYR A 314 23.44 3.66 -15.99
CA TYR A 314 24.35 2.70 -16.59
C TYR A 314 23.57 1.64 -17.33
N ASN A 315 23.99 1.31 -18.55
CA ASN A 315 23.31 0.31 -19.36
C ASN A 315 24.30 -0.42 -20.26
N ASP A 316 24.45 -1.71 -20.08
CA ASP A 316 25.45 -2.54 -20.79
C ASP A 316 25.21 -2.65 -22.32
N GLU A 317 23.97 -2.42 -22.78
CA GLU A 317 23.63 -2.51 -24.21
C GLU A 317 23.40 -1.16 -24.89
N SER A 318 23.54 -0.05 -24.15
CA SER A 318 23.24 1.28 -24.65
C SER A 318 24.23 2.30 -24.11
N TYR A 319 23.81 3.57 -24.05
CA TYR A 319 24.64 4.64 -23.53
C TYR A 319 24.59 4.69 -22.00
N ASP A 320 25.73 4.97 -21.38
CA ASP A 320 25.82 5.51 -20.04
C ASP A 320 25.54 7.01 -20.08
N ILE A 321 24.59 7.46 -19.26
CA ILE A 321 24.18 8.85 -19.22
C ILE A 321 24.35 9.39 -17.81
N LYS A 322 25.08 10.51 -17.68
CA LYS A 322 25.12 11.32 -16.48
C LYS A 322 24.45 12.65 -16.79
N ARG A 323 23.47 13.04 -16.02
CA ARG A 323 22.74 14.29 -16.19
C ARG A 323 22.74 15.10 -14.90
N TRP A 324 23.00 16.39 -15.03
CA TRP A 324 22.79 17.39 -13.98
C TRP A 324 21.77 18.38 -14.51
N SER A 325 20.74 18.64 -13.73
CA SER A 325 19.64 19.52 -14.12
C SER A 325 19.32 20.50 -13.02
N GLY A 326 19.14 21.75 -13.38
CA GLY A 326 18.55 22.80 -12.55
C GLY A 326 17.29 23.33 -13.19
N LEU A 327 16.21 23.48 -12.44
CA LEU A 327 14.95 24.09 -12.87
C LEU A 327 14.51 25.09 -11.82
N GLY A 328 14.36 26.35 -12.23
CA GLY A 328 13.69 27.37 -11.45
C GLY A 328 12.34 27.70 -12.05
N LYS A 329 11.31 27.72 -11.25
CA LYS A 329 9.95 28.15 -11.62
C LYS A 329 9.46 29.20 -10.64
N ILE A 330 8.82 30.23 -11.15
CA ILE A 330 8.08 31.24 -10.38
C ILE A 330 6.66 31.34 -10.93
N ASN A 331 5.71 31.39 -10.03
CA ASN A 331 4.29 31.58 -10.34
C ASN A 331 3.77 32.75 -9.53
N LYS A 332 2.96 33.58 -10.17
CA LYS A 332 2.23 34.67 -9.53
C LYS A 332 0.77 34.63 -9.96
N HIS A 333 -0.11 34.72 -9.00
CA HIS A 333 -1.54 34.76 -9.24
C HIS A 333 -2.13 36.07 -8.72
N PHE A 334 -3.16 36.55 -9.41
CA PHE A 334 -3.92 37.75 -9.07
C PHE A 334 -5.40 37.36 -9.14
N SER A 335 -6.14 37.61 -8.10
CA SER A 335 -7.58 37.39 -8.06
C SER A 335 -8.30 38.73 -8.06
N TYR A 336 -9.29 38.86 -8.91
CA TYR A 336 -10.20 40.00 -8.95
C TYR A 336 -11.62 39.49 -9.12
N ASP A 337 -12.42 39.60 -8.07
CA ASP A 337 -13.74 38.96 -7.99
C ASP A 337 -13.62 37.44 -8.27
N ASN A 338 -14.33 36.94 -9.26
CA ASN A 338 -14.25 35.50 -9.64
C ASN A 338 -13.13 35.22 -10.67
N LEU A 339 -12.50 36.26 -11.22
CA LEU A 339 -11.44 36.09 -12.22
C LEU A 339 -10.11 35.80 -11.54
N LEU A 340 -9.48 34.69 -11.91
CA LEU A 340 -8.12 34.33 -11.52
C LEU A 340 -7.19 34.51 -12.72
N LEU A 341 -6.17 35.33 -12.57
CA LEU A 341 -5.08 35.52 -13.53
C LEU A 341 -3.82 34.87 -12.97
N GLU A 342 -3.17 34.02 -13.74
CA GLU A 342 -1.92 33.36 -13.34
C GLU A 342 -0.84 33.67 -14.38
N ALA A 343 0.36 33.96 -13.90
CA ALA A 343 1.56 34.13 -14.70
C ALA A 343 2.66 33.20 -14.19
N ASP A 344 3.15 32.36 -15.06
CA ASP A 344 4.25 31.42 -14.78
C ASP A 344 5.47 31.77 -15.64
N ALA A 345 6.65 31.65 -15.05
CA ALA A 345 7.90 31.65 -15.77
C ALA A 345 8.82 30.56 -15.23
N ASN A 346 9.57 29.93 -16.12
CA ASN A 346 10.55 28.93 -15.73
C ASN A 346 11.83 29.06 -16.56
N ILE A 347 12.94 28.60 -15.95
CA ILE A 347 14.23 28.46 -16.62
C ILE A 347 14.85 27.14 -16.20
N GLY A 348 15.38 26.40 -17.17
CA GLY A 348 16.03 25.11 -16.98
C GLY A 348 17.44 25.11 -17.58
N LEU A 349 18.34 24.46 -16.90
CA LEU A 349 19.69 24.15 -17.37
C LEU A 349 19.90 22.64 -17.21
N ASP A 350 20.29 21.96 -18.29
CA ASP A 350 20.61 20.55 -18.29
C ASP A 350 22.01 20.34 -18.88
N LEU A 351 22.82 19.55 -18.19
CA LEU A 351 24.16 19.15 -18.62
C LEU A 351 24.21 17.64 -18.74
N TYR A 352 24.54 17.12 -19.90
CA TYR A 352 24.64 15.69 -20.19
C TYR A 352 26.07 15.28 -20.48
N SER A 353 26.50 14.16 -19.91
CA SER A 353 27.66 13.40 -20.34
C SER A 353 27.19 12.03 -20.81
N ILE A 354 27.36 11.71 -22.06
CA ILE A 354 26.93 10.49 -22.71
C ILE A 354 28.16 9.71 -23.13
N GLN A 355 28.25 8.45 -22.72
CA GLN A 355 29.41 7.58 -22.97
C GLN A 355 28.93 6.23 -23.51
N GLY A 356 29.63 5.70 -24.49
CA GLY A 356 29.36 4.41 -25.09
C GLY A 356 28.28 4.46 -26.16
N ARG A 357 28.39 3.56 -27.14
CA ARG A 357 27.37 3.30 -28.16
C ARG A 357 27.20 1.80 -28.39
N PRO A 358 26.01 1.35 -28.80
CA PRO A 358 25.89 -0.01 -29.31
C PRO A 358 26.77 -0.16 -30.58
N SER A 359 27.65 -1.08 -30.53
CA SER A 359 28.43 -1.85 -31.54
C SER A 359 28.77 -1.29 -32.94
N THR A 360 28.35 -0.10 -33.36
CA THR A 360 28.64 0.40 -34.73
C THR A 360 29.61 1.58 -34.80
N ASP A 361 29.80 2.34 -33.71
CA ASP A 361 30.76 3.45 -33.65
C ASP A 361 31.39 3.55 -32.25
N SER A 362 32.55 2.95 -32.09
CA SER A 362 33.37 3.04 -30.89
C SER A 362 33.83 4.47 -30.65
N ASN A 363 33.61 5.01 -29.46
CA ASN A 363 34.15 6.25 -28.88
C ASN A 363 33.40 7.55 -29.09
N ASP A 364 32.11 7.57 -29.20
CA ASP A 364 31.36 8.83 -29.22
C ASP A 364 31.00 9.30 -27.79
N ASN A 365 31.97 9.86 -27.10
CA ASN A 365 31.72 10.59 -25.84
C ASN A 365 31.22 11.98 -26.18
N ARG A 366 30.00 12.31 -25.75
CA ARG A 366 29.39 13.61 -26.01
C ARG A 366 29.06 14.34 -24.71
N TYR A 367 29.31 15.65 -24.76
CA TYR A 367 28.85 16.57 -23.75
C TYR A 367 27.82 17.50 -24.38
N ILE A 368 26.63 17.55 -23.81
CA ILE A 368 25.53 18.37 -24.29
C ILE A 368 25.10 19.28 -23.16
N ASP A 369 25.02 20.55 -23.45
CA ASP A 369 24.40 21.57 -22.60
C ASP A 369 23.11 22.04 -23.24
N ARG A 370 22.07 22.20 -22.44
CA ARG A 370 20.78 22.68 -22.91
C ARG A 370 20.22 23.70 -21.93
N ILE A 371 19.83 24.86 -22.43
CA ILE A 371 19.08 25.87 -21.73
C ILE A 371 17.65 25.85 -22.25
N SER A 372 16.71 25.81 -21.36
CA SER A 372 15.29 25.92 -21.71
C SER A 372 14.65 27.03 -20.87
N SER A 373 13.68 27.71 -21.46
CA SER A 373 12.87 28.70 -20.75
C SER A 373 11.42 28.61 -21.20
N GLY A 374 10.51 28.95 -20.32
CA GLY A 374 9.10 28.93 -20.65
C GLY A 374 8.36 29.99 -19.87
N PHE A 375 7.31 30.49 -20.45
CA PHE A 375 6.36 31.34 -19.74
C PHE A 375 4.93 30.98 -20.14
N SER A 376 3.98 31.24 -19.26
CA SER A 376 2.56 31.19 -19.58
C SER A 376 1.79 32.24 -18.82
N ILE A 377 0.70 32.65 -19.42
CA ILE A 377 -0.31 33.53 -18.80
C ILE A 377 -1.65 32.83 -18.98
N SER A 378 -2.38 32.67 -17.91
CA SER A 378 -3.72 32.09 -17.96
C SER A 378 -4.74 32.98 -17.23
N ALA A 379 -5.98 32.86 -17.69
CA ALA A 379 -7.15 33.46 -17.06
C ALA A 379 -8.21 32.36 -16.88
N SER A 380 -8.77 32.27 -15.69
CA SER A 380 -9.92 31.42 -15.40
C SER A 380 -10.96 32.18 -14.59
N ASP A 381 -12.21 31.78 -14.75
CA ASP A 381 -13.34 32.35 -14.02
C ASP A 381 -14.16 31.19 -13.41
N HIS A 382 -14.90 31.48 -12.34
CA HIS A 382 -15.65 30.48 -11.60
C HIS A 382 -17.12 30.86 -11.51
N TYR A 383 -17.97 30.03 -12.06
CA TYR A 383 -19.42 30.20 -12.01
C TYR A 383 -20.06 29.09 -11.19
N ILE A 384 -20.78 29.44 -10.14
CA ILE A 384 -21.52 28.49 -9.31
C ILE A 384 -23.01 28.69 -9.58
N LEU A 385 -23.66 27.67 -10.10
CA LEU A 385 -25.10 27.64 -10.32
C LEU A 385 -25.72 26.65 -9.33
N MET A 386 -26.60 27.13 -8.47
CA MET A 386 -27.32 26.31 -7.50
C MET A 386 -28.75 26.08 -8.00
N ASN A 387 -29.15 24.83 -8.16
CA ASN A 387 -30.50 24.47 -8.59
C ASN A 387 -31.04 23.29 -7.76
N GLY A 388 -31.58 23.60 -6.58
CA GLY A 388 -32.16 22.60 -5.67
C GLY A 388 -31.13 21.56 -5.21
N ALA A 389 -31.36 20.30 -5.56
CA ALA A 389 -30.49 19.17 -5.19
C ALA A 389 -29.25 19.01 -6.09
N THR A 390 -29.05 19.90 -7.07
CA THR A 390 -27.94 19.83 -8.03
C THR A 390 -27.22 21.16 -8.09
N ASN A 391 -25.92 21.14 -7.84
CA ASN A 391 -25.04 22.31 -7.95
C ASN A 391 -24.05 22.09 -9.10
N PHE A 392 -23.82 23.15 -9.86
CA PHE A 392 -22.88 23.17 -10.97
C PHE A 392 -21.76 24.17 -10.65
N LEU A 393 -20.51 23.71 -10.73
CA LEU A 393 -19.34 24.57 -10.78
C LEU A 393 -18.80 24.53 -12.21
N ILE A 394 -18.70 25.67 -12.87
CA ILE A 394 -18.19 25.79 -14.24
C ILE A 394 -16.96 26.70 -14.20
N GLU A 395 -15.84 26.19 -14.70
CA GLU A 395 -14.58 26.92 -14.77
C GLU A 395 -14.03 26.93 -16.21
N PRO A 396 -14.28 27.97 -17.00
CA PRO A 396 -13.57 28.22 -18.24
C PRO A 396 -12.15 28.71 -17.94
N LYS A 397 -11.16 28.21 -18.69
CA LYS A 397 -9.76 28.61 -18.60
C LYS A 397 -9.17 28.80 -19.99
N ILE A 398 -8.45 29.91 -20.17
CA ILE A 398 -7.63 30.20 -21.34
C ILE A 398 -6.18 30.37 -20.89
N GLN A 399 -5.25 29.84 -21.67
CA GLN A 399 -3.82 29.99 -21.41
C GLN A 399 -3.06 30.19 -22.72
N PHE A 400 -2.19 31.17 -22.74
CA PHE A 400 -1.11 31.24 -23.70
C PHE A 400 0.17 30.76 -23.04
N SER A 401 0.89 29.83 -23.68
CA SER A 401 2.17 29.32 -23.22
C SER A 401 3.20 29.33 -24.33
N SER A 402 4.44 29.60 -23.99
CA SER A 402 5.56 29.56 -24.92
C SER A 402 6.78 28.95 -24.25
N VAL A 403 7.43 28.01 -24.94
CA VAL A 403 8.62 27.30 -24.48
C VAL A 403 9.70 27.41 -25.53
N PHE A 404 10.89 27.75 -25.09
CA PHE A 404 12.11 27.87 -25.90
C PHE A 404 13.16 26.92 -25.36
N SER A 405 13.98 26.34 -26.23
CA SER A 405 15.12 25.53 -25.87
C SER A 405 16.29 25.83 -26.82
N SER A 406 17.50 25.49 -26.40
CA SER A 406 18.68 25.60 -27.27
C SER A 406 18.63 24.55 -28.40
N ASP A 407 19.31 24.81 -29.52
CA ASP A 407 19.29 24.00 -30.75
C ASP A 407 19.77 22.54 -30.57
N ARG A 408 20.37 22.19 -29.40
CA ARG A 408 20.94 20.86 -29.15
C ARG A 408 19.96 19.85 -28.53
N THR A 409 18.69 20.18 -28.46
CA THR A 409 17.66 19.29 -27.85
C THR A 409 17.54 17.95 -28.58
N ASP A 410 17.79 17.91 -29.92
CA ASP A 410 17.72 16.70 -30.74
C ASP A 410 18.88 15.72 -30.49
N GLU A 411 19.96 16.19 -29.90
CA GLU A 411 21.12 15.37 -29.59
C GLU A 411 20.97 14.59 -28.28
N VAL A 412 20.00 14.98 -27.44
CA VAL A 412 19.72 14.35 -26.15
C VAL A 412 18.97 13.04 -26.35
N PRO A 413 19.54 11.89 -25.94
CA PRO A 413 18.82 10.63 -26.01
C PRO A 413 17.68 10.60 -24.99
N ASN A 414 16.49 10.23 -25.42
CA ASN A 414 15.34 10.14 -24.54
C ASN A 414 15.39 8.88 -23.67
N ARG A 415 15.48 9.04 -22.36
CA ARG A 415 15.47 7.98 -21.35
C ARG A 415 14.36 8.13 -20.31
N ASP A 416 13.94 9.36 -20.03
CA ASP A 416 12.97 9.63 -18.97
C ASP A 416 11.71 10.35 -19.45
N SER A 417 11.67 10.78 -20.69
CA SER A 417 10.53 11.52 -21.22
C SER A 417 9.58 10.61 -21.94
N ALA A 418 8.38 10.48 -21.39
CA ALA A 418 7.27 9.76 -21.99
C ALA A 418 6.31 10.72 -22.69
N GLU A 419 5.82 10.30 -23.84
CA GLU A 419 4.69 10.94 -24.51
C GLU A 419 3.41 10.62 -23.73
N PHE A 420 2.55 11.60 -23.55
CA PHE A 420 1.23 11.38 -22.99
C PHE A 420 0.15 12.04 -23.83
N ARG A 421 -1.03 11.46 -23.76
CA ARG A 421 -2.20 12.08 -24.38
C ARG A 421 -2.58 13.33 -23.59
N LEU A 422 -2.99 14.38 -24.30
CA LEU A 422 -3.53 15.55 -23.63
C LEU A 422 -4.80 15.18 -22.86
N ASP A 423 -4.86 15.62 -21.62
CA ASP A 423 -6.00 15.46 -20.73
C ASP A 423 -6.18 16.71 -19.85
N GLN A 424 -7.11 16.67 -18.92
CA GLN A 424 -7.36 17.77 -17.99
C GLN A 424 -6.13 18.13 -17.14
N ALA A 425 -5.31 17.12 -16.78
CA ALA A 425 -4.18 17.31 -15.89
C ALA A 425 -2.98 17.99 -16.58
N ASN A 426 -2.84 17.83 -17.89
CA ASN A 426 -1.63 18.24 -18.62
C ASN A 426 -1.85 19.32 -19.69
N LEU A 427 -3.10 19.63 -20.06
CA LEU A 427 -3.42 20.61 -21.11
C LEU A 427 -2.78 21.98 -20.84
N PHE A 428 -2.76 22.40 -19.59
CA PHE A 428 -2.26 23.71 -19.17
C PHE A 428 -0.82 23.69 -18.64
N LEU A 429 -0.07 22.59 -18.83
CA LEU A 429 1.35 22.56 -18.50
C LEU A 429 2.19 23.23 -19.60
N ASN A 430 3.22 23.98 -19.19
CA ASN A 430 4.14 24.62 -20.14
C ASN A 430 4.90 23.58 -20.96
N ASN A 431 5.49 22.57 -20.33
CA ASN A 431 6.05 21.39 -20.97
C ASN A 431 5.09 20.21 -20.86
N GLN A 432 4.65 19.65 -21.98
CA GLN A 432 3.72 18.51 -22.01
C GLN A 432 4.42 17.15 -21.97
N PHE A 433 5.75 17.09 -21.94
CA PHE A 433 6.49 15.86 -21.69
C PHE A 433 6.68 15.63 -20.20
N GLN A 434 6.50 14.39 -19.76
CA GLN A 434 7.04 13.96 -18.48
C GLN A 434 8.55 13.78 -18.60
N GLY A 435 9.28 13.96 -17.50
CA GLY A 435 10.73 13.86 -17.51
C GLY A 435 11.43 15.15 -17.93
N ARG A 436 12.68 15.03 -18.34
CA ARG A 436 13.55 16.16 -18.65
C ARG A 436 14.22 16.07 -20.02
N ASP A 437 14.32 14.87 -20.60
CA ASP A 437 15.10 14.67 -21.82
C ASP A 437 14.43 15.36 -23.02
N ASN A 438 13.12 15.39 -23.08
CA ASN A 438 12.38 16.12 -24.11
C ASN A 438 11.80 17.44 -23.60
N VAL A 439 11.93 18.47 -24.39
CA VAL A 439 11.33 19.78 -24.21
C VAL A 439 10.49 20.14 -25.42
N GLN A 440 9.29 20.59 -25.21
CA GLN A 440 8.39 20.99 -26.27
C GLN A 440 8.61 22.47 -26.65
N GLU A 441 9.31 22.68 -27.77
CA GLU A 441 9.64 24.03 -28.29
C GLU A 441 8.50 24.58 -29.14
N ASN A 442 7.52 25.17 -28.53
CA ASN A 442 6.44 25.83 -29.25
C ASN A 442 5.71 26.87 -28.43
N SER A 443 4.91 27.68 -29.13
CA SER A 443 3.92 28.54 -28.50
C SER A 443 2.53 27.99 -28.78
N ARG A 444 1.66 27.99 -27.77
CA ARG A 444 0.33 27.39 -27.81
C ARG A 444 -0.72 28.27 -27.15
N LEU A 445 -1.93 28.16 -27.67
CA LEU A 445 -3.14 28.65 -27.03
C LEU A 445 -3.95 27.45 -26.54
N ASN A 446 -4.14 27.36 -25.24
CA ASN A 446 -4.89 26.30 -24.60
C ASN A 446 -6.22 26.85 -24.09
N LEU A 447 -7.30 26.16 -24.40
CA LEU A 447 -8.66 26.47 -23.98
C LEU A 447 -9.25 25.28 -23.26
N GLY A 448 -9.94 25.47 -22.17
CA GLY A 448 -10.62 24.39 -21.46
C GLY A 448 -11.80 24.87 -20.64
N ILE A 449 -12.76 24.01 -20.47
CA ILE A 449 -13.89 24.22 -19.58
C ILE A 449 -14.00 22.98 -18.69
N THR A 450 -13.89 23.19 -17.39
CA THR A 450 -14.18 22.17 -16.38
C THR A 450 -15.59 22.41 -15.85
N SER A 451 -16.39 21.39 -15.73
CA SER A 451 -17.69 21.45 -15.06
C SER A 451 -17.82 20.32 -14.04
N LEU A 452 -18.03 20.69 -12.79
CA LEU A 452 -18.32 19.77 -11.70
C LEU A 452 -19.82 19.84 -11.39
N VAL A 453 -20.51 18.74 -11.57
CA VAL A 453 -21.93 18.57 -11.24
C VAL A 453 -22.03 17.78 -9.95
N MET A 454 -22.45 18.43 -8.88
CA MET A 454 -22.63 17.82 -7.56
C MET A 454 -24.10 17.51 -7.35
N THR A 455 -24.42 16.22 -7.15
CA THR A 455 -25.81 15.76 -6.95
C THR A 455 -25.94 14.99 -5.65
N GLU A 456 -27.05 15.17 -4.93
CA GLU A 456 -27.28 14.45 -3.66
C GLU A 456 -27.42 12.92 -3.86
N ASN A 457 -27.97 12.49 -4.98
CA ASN A 457 -28.36 11.09 -5.21
C ASN A 457 -27.38 10.30 -6.09
N LEU A 458 -26.70 10.97 -7.05
CA LEU A 458 -25.83 10.31 -8.05
C LEU A 458 -24.34 10.50 -7.78
N GLY A 459 -23.99 11.33 -6.76
CA GLY A 459 -22.59 11.71 -6.50
C GLY A 459 -22.12 12.84 -7.42
N ASP A 460 -20.80 13.05 -7.46
CA ASP A 460 -20.17 14.12 -8.19
C ASP A 460 -19.72 13.63 -9.57
N ILE A 461 -20.03 14.41 -10.61
CA ILE A 461 -19.68 14.10 -12.00
C ILE A 461 -18.82 15.23 -12.52
N ASN A 462 -17.61 14.92 -12.99
CA ASN A 462 -16.68 15.88 -13.56
C ASN A 462 -16.67 15.75 -15.09
N PHE A 463 -16.87 16.86 -15.79
CA PHE A 463 -16.77 16.98 -17.23
C PHE A 463 -15.63 17.94 -17.56
N PHE A 464 -14.82 17.56 -18.53
CA PHE A 464 -13.80 18.43 -19.08
C PHE A 464 -13.85 18.42 -20.60
N ILE A 465 -13.79 19.58 -21.21
CA ILE A 465 -13.56 19.76 -22.64
C ILE A 465 -12.42 20.74 -22.81
N GLY A 466 -11.45 20.42 -23.66
CA GLY A 466 -10.32 21.29 -23.88
C GLY A 466 -9.69 21.11 -25.25
N GLN A 467 -8.99 22.14 -25.68
CA GLN A 467 -8.27 22.18 -26.95
C GLN A 467 -6.94 22.90 -26.75
N SER A 468 -5.88 22.36 -27.38
CA SER A 468 -4.57 23.01 -27.48
C SER A 468 -4.29 23.31 -28.95
N GLN A 469 -4.07 24.56 -29.28
CA GLN A 469 -3.75 25.00 -30.62
C GLN A 469 -2.31 25.49 -30.65
N LYS A 470 -1.49 24.96 -31.56
CA LYS A 470 -0.14 25.45 -31.81
C LYS A 470 -0.21 26.78 -32.56
N VAL A 471 0.50 27.77 -32.05
CA VAL A 471 0.64 29.09 -32.66
C VAL A 471 1.92 29.20 -33.45
N SER A 472 3.03 28.67 -32.91
CA SER A 472 4.34 28.68 -33.59
C SER A 472 5.26 27.62 -33.01
N GLY A 473 6.39 27.30 -33.70
CA GLY A 473 7.43 26.37 -33.22
C GLY A 473 7.30 24.97 -33.82
N THR A 474 8.18 24.07 -33.41
CA THR A 474 8.23 22.67 -33.84
C THR A 474 7.44 21.78 -32.88
N GLN A 475 6.68 20.85 -33.41
CA GLN A 475 6.01 19.81 -32.63
C GLN A 475 6.82 18.53 -32.78
N LYS A 476 7.59 18.17 -31.75
CA LYS A 476 8.29 16.89 -31.72
C LYS A 476 7.39 15.83 -31.10
N ASN A 477 7.15 14.78 -31.88
CA ASN A 477 6.68 13.45 -31.44
C ASN A 477 5.54 13.40 -30.40
N ILE A 478 4.55 14.29 -30.51
CA ILE A 478 3.28 14.02 -29.85
C ILE A 478 2.45 13.27 -30.89
N THR A 479 2.18 12.00 -30.64
CA THR A 479 1.30 11.18 -31.46
C THR A 479 -0.15 11.63 -31.29
N LEU A 480 -0.44 12.86 -31.66
CA LEU A 480 -1.80 13.37 -31.80
C LEU A 480 -2.21 13.21 -33.25
N ALA A 481 -3.36 12.62 -33.46
CA ALA A 481 -3.90 12.31 -34.79
C ALA A 481 -4.17 13.56 -35.65
N SER A 482 -3.95 14.78 -35.15
CA SER A 482 -4.05 16.04 -35.88
C SER A 482 -3.34 17.17 -35.14
N GLU A 483 -2.89 18.19 -35.85
CA GLU A 483 -2.28 19.43 -35.31
C GLU A 483 -3.20 20.20 -34.34
N ASP A 484 -4.52 19.95 -34.38
CA ASP A 484 -5.57 20.49 -33.54
C ASP A 484 -6.28 19.35 -32.79
N SER A 485 -5.95 19.13 -31.53
CA SER A 485 -6.62 18.10 -30.72
C SER A 485 -7.71 18.70 -29.83
N CYS A 486 -8.94 18.23 -30.02
CA CYS A 486 -10.04 18.47 -29.13
C CYS A 486 -10.19 17.27 -28.16
N LEU A 487 -10.23 17.52 -26.88
CA LEU A 487 -10.37 16.50 -25.83
C LEU A 487 -11.74 16.62 -25.17
N LEU A 488 -12.48 15.55 -25.14
CA LEU A 488 -13.67 15.39 -24.32
C LEU A 488 -13.36 14.33 -23.26
N TYR A 489 -13.38 14.72 -22.00
CA TYR A 489 -13.17 13.82 -20.87
C TYR A 489 -14.36 13.89 -19.90
N THR A 490 -14.88 12.73 -19.53
CA THR A 490 -15.90 12.59 -18.50
C THR A 490 -15.43 11.57 -17.46
N SER A 491 -15.40 11.95 -16.18
CA SER A 491 -15.19 11.00 -15.10
C SER A 491 -16.33 11.11 -14.10
N ALA A 492 -16.94 9.97 -13.76
CA ALA A 492 -17.77 9.84 -12.58
C ALA A 492 -16.86 9.41 -11.42
N SER A 493 -16.76 10.24 -10.38
CA SER A 493 -16.14 9.82 -9.12
C SER A 493 -17.22 9.13 -8.28
N PRO A 494 -17.16 7.82 -8.05
CA PRO A 494 -18.02 7.20 -7.05
C PRO A 494 -17.65 7.79 -5.69
N ARG A 495 -18.58 8.45 -5.02
CA ARG A 495 -18.42 8.68 -3.58
C ARG A 495 -18.23 7.32 -2.94
N ASP A 496 -17.11 7.12 -2.28
CA ASP A 496 -16.91 6.00 -1.36
C ASP A 496 -17.98 6.10 -0.26
N TYR A 497 -19.09 5.39 -0.46
CA TYR A 497 -20.07 5.14 0.59
C TYR A 497 -19.47 4.13 1.59
N THR A 498 -18.47 4.52 2.32
CA THR A 498 -18.21 3.96 3.63
C THR A 498 -19.28 4.49 4.58
N ARG A 499 -20.50 3.97 4.45
CA ARG A 499 -21.44 3.99 5.54
C ARG A 499 -20.83 3.13 6.66
N SER A 500 -20.17 3.78 7.60
CA SER A 500 -20.01 3.24 8.92
C SER A 500 -21.43 2.97 9.46
N ARG A 501 -21.88 1.75 9.39
CA ARG A 501 -22.97 1.32 10.22
C ARG A 501 -22.43 1.27 11.64
N MET A 502 -22.86 2.23 12.45
CA MET A 502 -22.87 2.10 13.90
C MET A 502 -23.70 0.87 14.30
#